data_c53025f10c7f4db95d3ae18965ad0bc3
#
_entry.id   c53025f10c7f4db95d3ae18965ad0bc3
#
_cell.length_a   1.000
_cell.length_b   1.000
_cell.length_c   1.000
_cell.angle_alpha   90.00
_cell.angle_beta   90.00
_cell.angle_gamma   90.00
#
_symmetry.space_group_name_H-M   'P 1'
#
loop_
_entity.id
_entity.type
_entity.pdbx_description
1 polymer ?
#
loop_
_entity_poly.entity_id
_entity_poly.type
_entity_poly.pdbx_seq_one_letter_code
_entity_poly.pdbx_strand_id
1 'polypeptide(L)'
;MTALLENDTDIAPQSNLPLSMVERMTLIMEAFDKPLARLTLDEVTRHTGLPRSTAHRILDQLVQCRWLIHAKTHYSLGSRALTLGGRELAQHELRSAASGVLQALAYRTGACTHLVTLAGTEIYYLDMFGGRPEHRLSSRVGGRAPAHRTAAGKAIMAGMAPEYVDNQIMNAARGTGAVQTIDDVDALHRELARIRSRNGLAVERGELIPGLACVGAAVRSNDGPVGAISVAARADAGDTGADWVGEV
;
A
#
# COMPACT_ATOMS: atom_id res chain seq x y z
N MET A 1 -26.06 12.62 -17.62
CA MET A 1 -26.32 13.69 -16.62
C MET A 1 -25.12 13.66 -15.68
N THR A 2 -24.19 14.55 -15.99
CA THR A 2 -22.81 14.61 -15.50
C THR A 2 -22.82 15.33 -14.15
N ALA A 3 -22.53 14.63 -13.07
CA ALA A 3 -22.26 15.25 -11.77
C ALA A 3 -20.74 15.41 -11.64
N LEU A 4 -20.34 16.65 -11.72
CA LEU A 4 -18.99 17.14 -11.49
C LEU A 4 -18.54 16.81 -10.07
N LEU A 5 -17.36 16.23 -9.95
CA LEU A 5 -16.60 16.20 -8.70
C LEU A 5 -16.20 17.65 -8.39
N GLU A 6 -16.94 18.27 -7.49
CA GLU A 6 -16.54 19.53 -6.88
C GLU A 6 -15.30 19.27 -6.01
N ASN A 7 -14.22 19.94 -6.39
CA ASN A 7 -13.01 20.07 -5.57
C ASN A 7 -13.39 20.77 -4.28
N ASP A 8 -13.36 20.03 -3.18
CA ASP A 8 -13.45 20.54 -1.83
C ASP A 8 -12.10 21.17 -1.43
N THR A 9 -11.85 22.37 -1.93
CA THR A 9 -10.76 23.28 -1.54
C THR A 9 -11.31 24.59 -0.97
N ASP A 10 -12.34 24.50 -0.13
CA ASP A 10 -12.73 25.62 0.74
C ASP A 10 -11.99 25.50 2.08
N ILE A 11 -10.70 25.85 2.07
CA ILE A 11 -9.99 26.23 3.29
C ILE A 11 -10.48 27.64 3.63
N ALA A 12 -11.23 27.74 4.72
CA ALA A 12 -11.77 28.98 5.28
C ALA A 12 -10.72 30.12 5.39
N PRO A 13 -11.13 31.41 5.34
CA PRO A 13 -10.22 32.53 5.29
C PRO A 13 -9.31 32.57 6.50
N GLN A 14 -8.03 32.72 6.22
CA GLN A 14 -6.89 32.74 7.13
C GLN A 14 -7.12 33.72 8.27
N SER A 15 -7.06 33.22 9.50
CA SER A 15 -6.93 34.04 10.70
C SER A 15 -5.65 34.87 10.58
N ASN A 16 -5.67 36.16 11.03
CA ASN A 16 -4.54 37.07 11.09
C ASN A 16 -3.46 36.66 12.13
N LEU A 17 -3.38 35.38 12.47
CA LEU A 17 -2.38 34.82 13.37
C LEU A 17 -1.10 34.49 12.59
N PRO A 18 0.08 34.69 13.21
CA PRO A 18 1.33 34.30 12.58
C PRO A 18 1.32 32.81 12.28
N LEU A 19 1.73 32.43 11.06
CA LEU A 19 1.80 31.04 10.61
C LEU A 19 2.46 30.13 11.66
N SER A 20 1.82 29.00 11.93
CA SER A 20 2.37 27.96 12.79
C SER A 20 3.62 27.32 12.14
N MET A 21 4.37 26.54 12.91
CA MET A 21 5.51 25.79 12.35
C MET A 21 5.09 24.81 11.26
N VAL A 22 3.94 24.16 11.42
CA VAL A 22 3.40 23.20 10.45
C VAL A 22 3.05 23.92 9.14
N GLU A 23 2.35 25.06 9.20
CA GLU A 23 2.02 25.85 8.01
C GLU A 23 3.26 26.33 7.26
N ARG A 24 4.28 26.83 7.98
CA ARG A 24 5.55 27.26 7.37
C ARG A 24 6.30 26.08 6.72
N MET A 25 6.30 24.92 7.36
CA MET A 25 6.87 23.70 6.80
C MET A 25 6.13 23.28 5.54
N THR A 26 4.79 23.32 5.55
CA THR A 26 3.94 22.98 4.39
C THR A 26 4.26 23.90 3.22
N LEU A 27 4.29 25.21 3.42
CA LEU A 27 4.66 26.18 2.38
C LEU A 27 6.03 25.89 1.76
N ILE A 28 7.01 25.51 2.59
CA ILE A 28 8.35 25.14 2.08
C ILE A 28 8.30 23.87 1.25
N MET A 29 7.57 22.86 1.70
CA MET A 29 7.47 21.59 0.96
C MET A 29 6.72 21.75 -0.36
N GLU A 30 5.67 22.57 -0.41
CA GLU A 30 4.90 22.91 -1.61
C GLU A 30 5.72 23.69 -2.66
N ALA A 31 6.76 24.41 -2.25
CA ALA A 31 7.66 25.07 -3.19
C ALA A 31 8.39 24.07 -4.12
N PHE A 32 8.50 22.80 -3.71
CA PHE A 32 9.08 21.72 -4.51
C PHE A 32 7.99 21.00 -5.34
N ASP A 33 7.42 21.71 -6.32
CA ASP A 33 6.29 21.28 -7.15
C ASP A 33 6.57 20.07 -8.08
N LYS A 34 7.84 19.66 -8.20
CA LYS A 34 8.31 18.54 -9.03
C LYS A 34 9.27 17.65 -8.27
N PRO A 35 9.25 16.33 -8.50
CA PRO A 35 10.14 15.39 -7.79
C PRO A 35 11.64 15.69 -7.96
N LEU A 36 12.04 16.35 -9.06
CA LEU A 36 13.42 16.73 -9.36
C LEU A 36 13.70 18.24 -9.17
N ALA A 37 12.78 18.97 -8.54
CA ALA A 37 12.97 20.38 -8.25
C ALA A 37 14.22 20.60 -7.40
N ARG A 38 15.00 21.63 -7.76
CA ARG A 38 16.19 22.07 -7.03
C ARG A 38 16.06 23.56 -6.79
N LEU A 39 15.92 23.96 -5.55
CA LEU A 39 15.70 25.34 -5.15
C LEU A 39 16.84 25.82 -4.25
N THR A 40 17.29 27.03 -4.47
CA THR A 40 18.16 27.76 -3.54
C THR A 40 17.35 28.34 -2.38
N LEU A 41 18.02 28.76 -1.31
CA LEU A 41 17.37 29.45 -0.20
C LEU A 41 16.58 30.70 -0.68
N ASP A 42 17.15 31.45 -1.64
CA ASP A 42 16.52 32.66 -2.18
C ASP A 42 15.24 32.35 -2.98
N GLU A 43 15.24 31.26 -3.72
CA GLU A 43 14.06 30.80 -4.43
C GLU A 43 12.97 30.33 -3.45
N VAL A 44 13.33 29.55 -2.43
CA VAL A 44 12.38 29.13 -1.39
C VAL A 44 11.79 30.35 -0.68
N THR A 45 12.58 31.35 -0.29
CA THR A 45 12.06 32.55 0.35
C THR A 45 11.13 33.34 -0.55
N ARG A 46 11.39 33.37 -1.86
CA ARG A 46 10.55 34.06 -2.84
C ARG A 46 9.22 33.33 -3.02
N HIS A 47 9.22 31.98 -3.08
CA HIS A 47 7.99 31.19 -3.23
C HIS A 47 7.11 31.23 -1.98
N THR A 48 7.73 31.20 -0.80
CA THR A 48 6.99 31.05 0.47
C THR A 48 6.65 32.39 1.14
N GLY A 49 7.33 33.47 0.76
CA GLY A 49 7.23 34.78 1.46
C GLY A 49 7.80 34.77 2.89
N LEU A 50 8.42 33.67 3.32
CA LEU A 50 8.99 33.59 4.67
C LEU A 50 10.28 34.40 4.79
N PRO A 51 10.54 35.02 5.98
CA PRO A 51 11.83 35.63 6.25
C PRO A 51 12.98 34.64 6.07
N ARG A 52 14.07 35.08 5.45
CA ARG A 52 15.24 34.26 5.10
C ARG A 52 15.76 33.42 6.27
N SER A 53 15.88 34.02 7.46
CA SER A 53 16.33 33.31 8.66
C SER A 53 15.36 32.21 9.11
N THR A 54 14.07 32.44 8.94
CA THR A 54 13.02 31.44 9.25
C THR A 54 13.05 30.29 8.25
N ALA A 55 13.11 30.59 6.96
CA ALA A 55 13.19 29.60 5.90
C ALA A 55 14.45 28.74 6.08
N HIS A 56 15.62 29.34 6.29
CA HIS A 56 16.88 28.61 6.50
C HIS A 56 16.78 27.63 7.67
N ARG A 57 16.29 28.09 8.84
CA ARG A 57 16.16 27.25 10.04
C ARG A 57 15.21 26.05 9.80
N ILE A 58 14.12 26.24 9.06
CA ILE A 58 13.18 25.17 8.76
C ILE A 58 13.80 24.20 7.73
N LEU A 59 14.45 24.71 6.70
CA LEU A 59 15.17 23.91 5.72
C LEU A 59 16.22 23.00 6.38
N ASP A 60 17.01 23.53 7.33
CA ASP A 60 18.00 22.74 8.06
C ASP A 60 17.33 21.59 8.85
N GLN A 61 16.21 21.86 9.52
CA GLN A 61 15.46 20.83 10.22
C GLN A 61 14.89 19.78 9.27
N LEU A 62 14.37 20.20 8.10
CA LEU A 62 13.87 19.28 7.09
C LEU A 62 14.98 18.40 6.51
N VAL A 63 16.20 18.93 6.36
CA VAL A 63 17.37 18.16 5.96
C VAL A 63 17.76 17.14 7.04
N GLN A 64 17.83 17.55 8.31
CA GLN A 64 18.09 16.64 9.43
C GLN A 64 17.06 15.51 9.52
N CYS A 65 15.78 15.83 9.26
CA CYS A 65 14.69 14.86 9.23
C CYS A 65 14.62 14.04 7.92
N ARG A 66 15.53 14.23 6.97
CA ARG A 66 15.58 13.58 5.65
C ARG A 66 14.36 13.85 4.75
N TRP A 67 13.62 14.91 5.01
CA TRP A 67 12.59 15.40 4.09
C TRP A 67 13.18 16.09 2.88
N LEU A 68 14.30 16.79 3.09
CA LEU A 68 15.07 17.46 2.04
C LEU A 68 16.53 16.98 2.07
N ILE A 69 17.22 17.22 0.97
CA ILE A 69 18.68 17.06 0.78
C ILE A 69 19.22 18.45 0.46
N HIS A 70 20.33 18.82 1.11
CA HIS A 70 21.09 20.02 0.76
C HIS A 70 22.38 19.62 0.06
N ALA A 71 22.55 20.05 -1.17
CA ALA A 71 23.74 19.79 -1.98
C ALA A 71 24.27 21.10 -2.57
N LYS A 72 25.45 21.50 -2.15
CA LYS A 72 26.07 22.79 -2.49
C LYS A 72 25.19 23.96 -2.08
N THR A 73 24.50 24.59 -3.04
CA THR A 73 23.65 25.77 -2.81
C THR A 73 22.15 25.46 -2.96
N HIS A 74 21.79 24.21 -3.28
CA HIS A 74 20.42 23.85 -3.62
C HIS A 74 19.86 22.82 -2.64
N TYR A 75 18.57 22.93 -2.39
CA TYR A 75 17.74 21.95 -1.69
C TYR A 75 16.93 21.16 -2.71
N SER A 76 16.68 19.88 -2.45
CA SER A 76 15.82 18.99 -3.23
C SER A 76 15.06 18.05 -2.30
N LEU A 77 14.00 17.40 -2.82
CA LEU A 77 13.24 16.42 -2.04
C LEU A 77 14.14 15.27 -1.58
N GLY A 78 14.06 14.94 -0.31
CA GLY A 78 14.77 13.83 0.31
C GLY A 78 14.03 12.50 0.18
N SER A 79 14.71 11.43 0.54
CA SER A 79 14.17 10.06 0.44
C SER A 79 12.83 9.90 1.16
N ARG A 80 12.63 10.58 2.28
CA ARG A 80 11.39 10.49 3.05
C ARG A 80 10.19 11.05 2.29
N ALA A 81 10.35 12.23 1.67
CA ALA A 81 9.31 12.84 0.84
C ALA A 81 9.00 11.99 -0.40
N LEU A 82 10.05 11.56 -1.11
CA LEU A 82 9.91 10.73 -2.31
C LEU A 82 9.27 9.37 -2.02
N THR A 83 9.58 8.76 -0.87
CA THR A 83 8.97 7.48 -0.49
C THR A 83 7.47 7.62 -0.21
N LEU A 84 7.04 8.71 0.43
CA LEU A 84 5.61 8.94 0.69
C LEU A 84 4.84 9.20 -0.59
N GLY A 85 5.31 10.12 -1.44
CA GLY A 85 4.67 10.42 -2.72
C GLY A 85 4.74 9.27 -3.72
N GLY A 86 5.86 8.56 -3.77
CA GLY A 86 6.04 7.41 -4.65
C GLY A 86 5.13 6.22 -4.31
N ARG A 87 4.81 6.01 -3.03
CA ARG A 87 3.86 4.97 -2.63
C ARG A 87 2.47 5.24 -3.16
N GLU A 88 1.98 6.45 -3.03
CA GLU A 88 0.65 6.83 -3.50
C GLU A 88 0.55 6.72 -5.03
N LEU A 89 1.55 7.21 -5.74
CA LEU A 89 1.62 7.11 -7.20
C LEU A 89 1.65 5.65 -7.66
N ALA A 90 2.52 4.82 -7.07
CA ALA A 90 2.62 3.40 -7.39
C ALA A 90 1.31 2.64 -7.08
N GLN A 91 0.63 2.99 -5.99
CA GLN A 91 -0.68 2.41 -5.66
C GLN A 91 -1.76 2.84 -6.65
N HIS A 92 -1.72 4.08 -7.12
CA HIS A 92 -2.64 4.59 -8.14
C HIS A 92 -2.44 3.88 -9.48
N GLU A 93 -1.20 3.74 -9.93
CA GLU A 93 -0.86 3.01 -11.15
C GLU A 93 -1.28 1.54 -11.08
N LEU A 94 -0.98 0.87 -9.97
CA LEU A 94 -1.35 -0.52 -9.74
C LEU A 94 -2.87 -0.69 -9.74
N ARG A 95 -3.61 0.20 -9.09
CA ARG A 95 -5.07 0.20 -9.06
C ARG A 95 -5.67 0.39 -10.46
N SER A 96 -5.14 1.35 -11.22
CA SER A 96 -5.56 1.62 -12.59
C SER A 96 -5.33 0.41 -13.51
N ALA A 97 -4.14 -0.20 -13.44
CA ALA A 97 -3.79 -1.37 -14.24
C ALA A 97 -4.61 -2.62 -13.90
N ALA A 98 -4.94 -2.82 -12.61
CA ALA A 98 -5.64 -4.01 -12.14
C ALA A 98 -7.16 -3.93 -12.27
N SER A 99 -7.75 -2.72 -12.39
CA SER A 99 -9.20 -2.51 -12.33
C SER A 99 -9.98 -3.39 -13.30
N GLY A 100 -9.56 -3.46 -14.58
CA GLY A 100 -10.23 -4.28 -15.59
C GLY A 100 -10.15 -5.79 -15.28
N VAL A 101 -9.04 -6.24 -14.72
CA VAL A 101 -8.84 -7.65 -14.34
C VAL A 101 -9.75 -8.00 -13.15
N LEU A 102 -9.81 -7.14 -12.13
CA LEU A 102 -10.69 -7.34 -10.97
C LEU A 102 -12.15 -7.46 -11.39
N GLN A 103 -12.62 -6.56 -12.27
CA GLN A 103 -14.00 -6.58 -12.78
C GLN A 103 -14.27 -7.87 -13.57
N ALA A 104 -13.38 -8.25 -14.48
CA ALA A 104 -13.52 -9.46 -15.28
C ALA A 104 -13.58 -10.73 -14.42
N LEU A 105 -12.69 -10.84 -13.42
CA LEU A 105 -12.68 -11.97 -12.48
C LEU A 105 -13.96 -11.98 -11.63
N ALA A 106 -14.41 -10.85 -11.11
CA ALA A 106 -15.65 -10.77 -10.34
C ALA A 106 -16.87 -11.17 -11.17
N TYR A 107 -16.92 -10.77 -12.43
CA TYR A 107 -18.00 -11.14 -13.35
C TYR A 107 -17.98 -12.65 -13.67
N ARG A 108 -16.80 -13.23 -13.97
CA ARG A 108 -16.64 -14.63 -14.36
C ARG A 108 -16.90 -15.58 -13.18
N THR A 109 -16.46 -15.23 -12.00
CA THR A 109 -16.53 -16.08 -10.80
C THR A 109 -17.77 -15.83 -9.94
N GLY A 110 -18.43 -14.68 -10.08
CA GLY A 110 -19.49 -14.23 -9.18
C GLY A 110 -19.02 -13.96 -7.75
N ALA A 111 -17.72 -14.05 -7.50
CA ALA A 111 -17.07 -13.92 -6.19
C ALA A 111 -16.55 -12.49 -5.96
N CYS A 112 -16.10 -12.19 -4.75
CA CYS A 112 -15.45 -10.93 -4.43
C CYS A 112 -13.97 -10.98 -4.84
N THR A 113 -13.52 -9.98 -5.58
CA THR A 113 -12.12 -9.83 -5.98
C THR A 113 -11.47 -8.68 -5.24
N HIS A 114 -10.20 -8.84 -4.89
CA HIS A 114 -9.43 -7.84 -4.17
C HIS A 114 -8.10 -7.56 -4.85
N LEU A 115 -7.69 -6.31 -4.82
CA LEU A 115 -6.32 -5.88 -5.06
C LEU A 115 -5.71 -5.49 -3.72
N VAL A 116 -4.54 -6.04 -3.42
CA VAL A 116 -3.83 -5.73 -2.17
C VAL A 116 -2.35 -5.43 -2.42
N THR A 117 -1.73 -4.71 -1.47
CA THR A 117 -0.28 -4.58 -1.35
C THR A 117 0.18 -5.07 0.01
N LEU A 118 1.47 -5.35 0.14
CA LEU A 118 2.08 -5.70 1.42
C LEU A 118 2.51 -4.42 2.16
N ALA A 119 2.14 -4.32 3.43
CA ALA A 119 2.51 -3.23 4.32
C ALA A 119 3.06 -3.81 5.64
N GLY A 120 4.36 -4.08 5.68
CA GLY A 120 4.99 -4.83 6.77
C GLY A 120 4.51 -6.28 6.75
N THR A 121 3.89 -6.72 7.85
CA THR A 121 3.36 -8.09 8.02
C THR A 121 1.88 -8.22 7.64
N GLU A 122 1.27 -7.15 7.20
CA GLU A 122 -0.12 -7.11 6.80
C GLU A 122 -0.27 -6.83 5.32
N ILE A 123 -1.37 -7.31 4.75
CA ILE A 123 -1.86 -6.78 3.48
C ILE A 123 -2.69 -5.52 3.72
N TYR A 124 -2.68 -4.64 2.74
CA TYR A 124 -3.54 -3.46 2.68
C TYR A 124 -4.42 -3.57 1.44
N TYR A 125 -5.73 -3.49 1.63
CA TYR A 125 -6.71 -3.59 0.54
C TYR A 125 -6.76 -2.27 -0.24
N LEU A 126 -6.25 -2.28 -1.48
CA LEU A 126 -6.26 -1.12 -2.38
C LEU A 126 -7.58 -0.96 -3.09
N ASP A 127 -8.16 -2.08 -3.54
CA ASP A 127 -9.40 -2.09 -4.30
C ASP A 127 -10.15 -3.40 -4.13
N MET A 128 -11.46 -3.40 -4.42
CA MET A 128 -12.29 -4.60 -4.41
C MET A 128 -13.47 -4.46 -5.37
N PHE A 129 -13.86 -5.59 -5.97
CA PHE A 129 -15.00 -5.67 -6.88
C PHE A 129 -15.85 -6.92 -6.60
N GLY A 130 -17.16 -6.83 -6.92
CA GLY A 130 -18.07 -7.96 -6.87
C GLY A 130 -18.44 -8.38 -5.45
N GLY A 131 -18.86 -9.62 -5.31
CA GLY A 131 -19.45 -10.18 -4.10
C GLY A 131 -20.96 -9.97 -4.03
N ARG A 132 -21.69 -11.07 -3.93
CA ARG A 132 -23.16 -11.02 -3.72
C ARG A 132 -23.44 -10.48 -2.30
N PRO A 133 -24.59 -9.84 -2.05
CA PRO A 133 -24.94 -9.34 -0.72
C PRO A 133 -24.86 -10.39 0.40
N GLU A 134 -25.20 -11.63 0.09
CA GLU A 134 -25.11 -12.79 0.99
C GLU A 134 -23.67 -13.22 1.29
N HIS A 135 -22.70 -12.78 0.50
CA HIS A 135 -21.27 -13.07 0.64
C HIS A 135 -20.48 -11.83 1.08
N ARG A 136 -21.12 -10.90 1.81
CA ARG A 136 -20.42 -9.72 2.33
C ARG A 136 -19.25 -10.16 3.20
N LEU A 137 -18.06 -9.94 2.65
CA LEU A 137 -16.82 -10.13 3.37
C LEU A 137 -16.61 -8.92 4.30
N SER A 138 -15.94 -9.15 5.42
CA SER A 138 -15.51 -8.05 6.30
C SER A 138 -14.38 -7.20 5.71
N SER A 139 -13.84 -7.61 4.56
CA SER A 139 -12.84 -6.83 3.81
C SER A 139 -13.44 -5.52 3.28
N ARG A 140 -12.64 -4.46 3.35
CA ARG A 140 -12.99 -3.13 2.82
C ARG A 140 -11.74 -2.46 2.27
N VAL A 141 -11.90 -1.63 1.26
CA VAL A 141 -10.81 -0.74 0.79
C VAL A 141 -10.28 0.08 1.97
N GLY A 142 -8.98 0.16 2.11
CA GLY A 142 -8.32 0.78 3.27
C GLY A 142 -8.17 -0.14 4.49
N GLY A 143 -8.79 -1.33 4.48
CA GLY A 143 -8.63 -2.34 5.53
C GLY A 143 -7.28 -3.04 5.50
N ARG A 144 -6.98 -3.79 6.56
CA ARG A 144 -5.75 -4.58 6.70
C ARG A 144 -6.07 -5.98 7.17
N ALA A 145 -5.19 -6.94 6.85
CA ALA A 145 -5.26 -8.30 7.38
C ALA A 145 -3.84 -8.91 7.45
N PRO A 146 -3.59 -9.87 8.36
CA PRO A 146 -2.30 -10.55 8.45
C PRO A 146 -1.95 -11.25 7.14
N ALA A 147 -0.81 -10.92 6.53
CA ALA A 147 -0.41 -11.41 5.21
C ALA A 147 -0.30 -12.94 5.16
N HIS A 148 0.27 -13.56 6.20
CA HIS A 148 0.48 -15.02 6.28
C HIS A 148 -0.83 -15.83 6.36
N ARG A 149 -1.95 -15.19 6.70
CA ARG A 149 -3.29 -15.83 6.79
C ARG A 149 -4.18 -15.54 5.58
N THR A 150 -3.66 -14.89 4.56
CA THR A 150 -4.42 -14.56 3.34
C THR A 150 -3.77 -15.16 2.11
N ALA A 151 -4.57 -15.62 1.14
CA ALA A 151 -4.05 -16.13 -0.13
C ALA A 151 -3.19 -15.07 -0.85
N ALA A 152 -3.69 -13.83 -0.92
CA ALA A 152 -2.98 -12.72 -1.55
C ALA A 152 -1.64 -12.41 -0.87
N GLY A 153 -1.60 -12.37 0.47
CA GLY A 153 -0.37 -12.13 1.22
C GLY A 153 0.65 -13.25 1.06
N LYS A 154 0.20 -14.52 1.12
CA LYS A 154 1.06 -15.68 0.84
C LYS A 154 1.61 -15.66 -0.59
N ALA A 155 0.80 -15.27 -1.58
CA ALA A 155 1.26 -15.13 -2.97
C ALA A 155 2.36 -14.06 -3.11
N ILE A 156 2.21 -12.89 -2.46
CA ILE A 156 3.26 -11.87 -2.43
C ILE A 156 4.54 -12.40 -1.77
N MET A 157 4.43 -12.97 -0.56
CA MET A 157 5.57 -13.50 0.18
C MET A 157 6.30 -14.63 -0.55
N ALA A 158 5.58 -15.46 -1.31
CA ALA A 158 6.19 -16.49 -2.14
C ALA A 158 7.12 -15.95 -3.23
N GLY A 159 6.91 -14.71 -3.66
CA GLY A 159 7.77 -14.01 -4.63
C GLY A 159 8.91 -13.22 -4.01
N MET A 160 9.05 -13.22 -2.68
CA MET A 160 10.10 -12.49 -1.95
C MET A 160 11.26 -13.41 -1.56
N ALA A 161 12.40 -12.82 -1.23
CA ALA A 161 13.52 -13.54 -0.66
C ALA A 161 13.15 -14.06 0.75
N PRO A 162 13.52 -15.29 1.10
CA PRO A 162 13.20 -15.88 2.40
C PRO A 162 13.64 -15.02 3.57
N GLU A 163 14.83 -14.44 3.51
CA GLU A 163 15.40 -13.57 4.55
C GLU A 163 14.57 -12.30 4.78
N TYR A 164 13.94 -11.79 3.74
CA TYR A 164 13.01 -10.66 3.86
C TYR A 164 11.75 -11.07 4.60
N VAL A 165 11.19 -12.25 4.27
CA VAL A 165 10.01 -12.80 4.95
C VAL A 165 10.30 -13.01 6.43
N ASP A 166 11.44 -13.62 6.78
CA ASP A 166 11.86 -13.83 8.17
C ASP A 166 11.99 -12.53 8.94
N ASN A 167 12.63 -11.52 8.35
CA ASN A 167 12.79 -10.21 8.98
C ASN A 167 11.43 -9.52 9.23
N GLN A 168 10.47 -9.65 8.33
CA GLN A 168 9.13 -9.09 8.52
C GLN A 168 8.41 -9.79 9.67
N ILE A 169 8.45 -11.12 9.72
CA ILE A 169 7.85 -11.94 10.77
C ILE A 169 8.47 -11.61 12.14
N MET A 170 9.80 -11.57 12.24
CA MET A 170 10.52 -11.26 13.46
C MET A 170 10.23 -9.84 13.97
N ASN A 171 10.08 -8.87 13.08
CA ASN A 171 9.72 -7.50 13.44
C ASN A 171 8.30 -7.38 13.97
N ALA A 172 7.35 -8.15 13.42
CA ALA A 172 5.98 -8.20 13.93
C ALA A 172 5.92 -8.75 15.36
N ALA A 173 6.62 -9.84 15.63
CA ALA A 173 6.67 -10.44 16.95
C ALA A 173 7.19 -9.49 18.01
N ARG A 174 8.12 -8.59 17.66
CA ARG A 174 8.67 -7.57 18.57
C ARG A 174 7.74 -6.39 18.82
N GLY A 175 6.87 -6.06 17.86
CA GLY A 175 6.05 -4.82 17.90
C GLY A 175 4.72 -4.94 18.64
N THR A 176 4.16 -6.14 18.76
CA THR A 176 2.78 -6.32 19.22
C THR A 176 2.64 -7.07 20.56
N GLY A 177 3.70 -7.64 21.09
CA GLY A 177 3.61 -8.51 22.27
C GLY A 177 2.69 -9.73 22.06
N ALA A 178 2.07 -9.86 20.90
CA ALA A 178 1.18 -10.94 20.54
C ALA A 178 1.96 -12.04 19.83
N VAL A 179 2.47 -12.97 20.61
CA VAL A 179 3.15 -14.19 20.15
C VAL A 179 2.17 -15.21 19.54
N GLN A 180 1.00 -14.80 19.15
CA GLN A 180 -0.05 -15.77 18.80
C GLN A 180 -0.43 -15.69 17.32
N THR A 181 0.41 -16.13 16.39
CA THR A 181 -0.15 -16.62 15.11
C THR A 181 0.89 -17.01 14.05
N ILE A 182 2.16 -17.09 14.36
CA ILE A 182 3.10 -17.82 13.50
C ILE A 182 3.58 -19.01 14.33
N ASP A 183 2.68 -19.95 14.50
CA ASP A 183 2.96 -21.16 15.29
C ASP A 183 4.05 -22.04 14.66
N ASP A 184 4.41 -21.77 13.38
CA ASP A 184 5.50 -22.47 12.71
C ASP A 184 5.99 -21.70 11.47
N VAL A 185 7.11 -20.96 11.61
CA VAL A 185 7.80 -20.28 10.51
C VAL A 185 8.17 -21.29 9.40
N ASP A 186 8.56 -22.50 9.80
CA ASP A 186 8.90 -23.55 8.85
C ASP A 186 7.67 -24.04 8.08
N ALA A 187 6.49 -24.07 8.69
CA ALA A 187 5.24 -24.36 7.98
C ALA A 187 4.91 -23.30 6.95
N LEU A 188 5.12 -22.03 7.29
CA LEU A 188 4.94 -20.93 6.34
C LEU A 188 5.91 -21.09 5.15
N HIS A 189 7.20 -21.31 5.39
CA HIS A 189 8.17 -21.51 4.31
C HIS A 189 7.83 -22.73 3.42
N ARG A 190 7.36 -23.83 4.01
CA ARG A 190 6.86 -24.98 3.26
C ARG A 190 5.67 -24.61 2.37
N GLU A 191 4.73 -23.80 2.88
CA GLU A 191 3.58 -23.33 2.10
C GLU A 191 4.02 -22.37 0.98
N LEU A 192 4.92 -21.43 1.26
CA LEU A 192 5.48 -20.53 0.23
C LEU A 192 6.23 -21.32 -0.87
N ALA A 193 6.91 -22.40 -0.52
CA ALA A 193 7.55 -23.27 -1.50
C ALA A 193 6.50 -24.00 -2.39
N ARG A 194 5.40 -24.46 -1.81
CA ARG A 194 4.28 -25.05 -2.56
C ARG A 194 3.63 -24.04 -3.51
N ILE A 195 3.44 -22.77 -3.05
CA ILE A 195 2.91 -21.71 -3.90
C ILE A 195 3.83 -21.46 -5.10
N ARG A 196 5.15 -21.41 -4.89
CA ARG A 196 6.12 -21.30 -5.99
C ARG A 196 6.02 -22.46 -6.98
N SER A 197 5.87 -23.69 -6.51
CA SER A 197 5.73 -24.87 -7.38
C SER A 197 4.39 -24.91 -8.15
N ARG A 198 3.38 -24.14 -7.70
CA ARG A 198 2.07 -23.98 -8.37
C ARG A 198 1.97 -22.70 -9.17
N ASN A 199 3.04 -22.27 -9.80
CA ASN A 199 3.11 -21.04 -10.59
C ASN A 199 2.71 -19.75 -9.83
N GLY A 200 2.90 -19.74 -8.52
CA GLY A 200 2.58 -18.58 -7.68
C GLY A 200 1.13 -18.50 -7.19
N LEU A 201 0.31 -19.52 -7.46
CA LEU A 201 -1.07 -19.58 -6.97
C LEU A 201 -1.10 -20.00 -5.50
N ALA A 202 -1.62 -19.13 -4.66
CA ALA A 202 -1.86 -19.36 -3.25
C ALA A 202 -3.34 -19.68 -3.01
N VAL A 203 -3.61 -20.65 -2.16
CA VAL A 203 -4.96 -21.01 -1.72
C VAL A 203 -5.02 -20.86 -0.21
N GLU A 204 -6.13 -20.33 0.29
CA GLU A 204 -6.43 -20.19 1.72
C GLU A 204 -7.85 -20.69 1.98
N ARG A 205 -8.07 -21.43 3.07
CA ARG A 205 -9.37 -21.97 3.45
C ARG A 205 -9.60 -21.84 4.95
N GLY A 206 -10.35 -20.81 5.31
CA GLY A 206 -10.75 -20.59 6.70
C GLY A 206 -9.64 -20.14 7.64
N GLU A 207 -8.44 -19.80 7.13
CA GLU A 207 -7.31 -19.35 7.95
C GLU A 207 -7.54 -17.95 8.51
N LEU A 208 -8.09 -17.06 7.70
CA LEU A 208 -8.45 -15.70 8.14
C LEU A 208 -9.86 -15.65 8.72
N ILE A 209 -10.83 -16.18 7.98
CA ILE A 209 -12.24 -16.19 8.36
C ILE A 209 -12.80 -17.61 8.13
N PRO A 210 -13.28 -18.29 9.17
CA PRO A 210 -13.89 -19.61 9.01
C PRO A 210 -15.02 -19.59 7.96
N GLY A 211 -15.08 -20.62 7.12
CA GLY A 211 -16.08 -20.74 6.06
C GLY A 211 -15.81 -19.88 4.81
N LEU A 212 -14.62 -19.26 4.70
CA LEU A 212 -14.15 -18.58 3.49
C LEU A 212 -13.06 -19.40 2.79
N ALA A 213 -13.06 -19.35 1.45
CA ALA A 213 -11.97 -19.84 0.62
C ALA A 213 -11.48 -18.70 -0.28
N CYS A 214 -10.18 -18.58 -0.42
CA CYS A 214 -9.56 -17.56 -1.26
C CYS A 214 -8.48 -18.18 -2.14
N VAL A 215 -8.40 -17.71 -3.38
CA VAL A 215 -7.28 -17.98 -4.29
C VAL A 215 -6.62 -16.64 -4.62
N GLY A 216 -5.29 -16.61 -4.66
CA GLY A 216 -4.57 -15.37 -4.94
C GLY A 216 -3.30 -15.60 -5.74
N ALA A 217 -2.95 -14.60 -6.55
CA ALA A 217 -1.72 -14.56 -7.33
C ALA A 217 -1.04 -13.21 -7.16
N ALA A 218 0.29 -13.21 -7.15
CA ALA A 218 1.06 -11.98 -7.05
C ALA A 218 1.08 -11.22 -8.38
N VAL A 219 0.86 -9.90 -8.33
CA VAL A 219 1.18 -8.97 -9.41
C VAL A 219 2.65 -8.62 -9.30
N ARG A 220 3.39 -8.76 -10.38
CA ARG A 220 4.84 -8.61 -10.41
C ARG A 220 5.28 -7.50 -11.35
N SER A 221 6.31 -6.76 -10.95
CA SER A 221 7.14 -5.93 -11.80
C SER A 221 8.47 -6.65 -12.09
N ASN A 222 9.35 -5.98 -12.81
CA ASN A 222 10.72 -6.47 -13.02
C ASN A 222 11.53 -6.60 -11.71
N ASP A 223 11.19 -5.82 -10.70
CA ASP A 223 11.87 -5.78 -9.40
C ASP A 223 11.26 -6.72 -8.35
N GLY A 224 10.18 -7.43 -8.69
CA GLY A 224 9.52 -8.36 -7.79
C GLY A 224 8.02 -8.10 -7.61
N PRO A 225 7.39 -8.70 -6.58
CA PRO A 225 5.96 -8.55 -6.34
C PRO A 225 5.63 -7.13 -5.86
N VAL A 226 4.69 -6.47 -6.52
CA VAL A 226 4.19 -5.12 -6.20
C VAL A 226 2.82 -5.15 -5.50
N GLY A 227 2.12 -6.29 -5.60
CA GLY A 227 0.82 -6.51 -4.98
C GLY A 227 0.32 -7.92 -5.28
N ALA A 228 -0.95 -8.17 -5.01
CA ALA A 228 -1.62 -9.41 -5.41
C ALA A 228 -3.10 -9.14 -5.72
N ILE A 229 -3.64 -10.00 -6.58
CA ILE A 229 -5.08 -10.11 -6.80
C ILE A 229 -5.56 -11.40 -6.12
N SER A 230 -6.74 -11.37 -5.52
CA SER A 230 -7.39 -12.57 -4.99
C SER A 230 -8.87 -12.59 -5.29
N VAL A 231 -9.40 -13.81 -5.36
CA VAL A 231 -10.82 -14.13 -5.46
C VAL A 231 -11.23 -14.81 -4.16
N ALA A 232 -12.32 -14.36 -3.55
CA ALA A 232 -12.81 -14.87 -2.27
C ALA A 232 -14.30 -15.15 -2.31
N ALA A 233 -14.69 -16.33 -1.81
CA ALA A 233 -16.10 -16.71 -1.61
C ALA A 233 -16.26 -17.66 -0.41
N ARG A 234 -17.52 -17.97 -0.07
CA ARG A 234 -17.83 -18.91 0.99
C ARG A 234 -17.52 -20.35 0.54
N ALA A 235 -16.84 -21.09 1.42
CA ALA A 235 -16.44 -22.46 1.17
C ALA A 235 -17.60 -23.47 1.20
N ASP A 236 -18.74 -23.08 1.79
CA ASP A 236 -19.95 -23.90 1.97
C ASP A 236 -20.86 -23.92 0.73
N ALA A 237 -20.57 -23.13 -0.30
CA ALA A 237 -21.37 -23.06 -1.52
C ALA A 237 -21.13 -24.22 -2.53
N GLY A 238 -20.49 -25.30 -2.11
CA GLY A 238 -20.13 -26.44 -3.01
C GLY A 238 -18.97 -26.15 -3.94
N ASP A 239 -18.45 -24.93 -3.90
CA ASP A 239 -17.38 -24.45 -4.76
C ASP A 239 -16.03 -24.58 -4.02
N THR A 240 -15.20 -25.49 -4.44
CA THR A 240 -13.99 -25.88 -3.70
C THR A 240 -12.83 -24.91 -3.88
N GLY A 241 -13.04 -23.70 -4.39
CA GLY A 241 -11.94 -22.78 -4.72
C GLY A 241 -10.93 -23.34 -5.74
N ALA A 242 -11.01 -24.65 -5.99
CA ALA A 242 -10.20 -25.31 -7.00
C ALA A 242 -10.67 -24.93 -8.42
N ASP A 243 -11.94 -24.62 -8.56
CA ASP A 243 -12.55 -24.24 -9.85
C ASP A 243 -12.10 -22.86 -10.29
N TRP A 244 -11.60 -22.00 -9.37
CA TRP A 244 -11.09 -20.66 -9.69
C TRP A 244 -9.59 -20.63 -9.98
N VAL A 245 -8.88 -21.73 -9.73
CA VAL A 245 -7.43 -21.79 -9.98
C VAL A 245 -7.09 -21.54 -11.46
N GLY A 246 -8.01 -21.90 -12.37
CA GLY A 246 -7.86 -21.61 -13.80
C GLY A 246 -8.25 -20.18 -14.21
N GLU A 247 -8.83 -19.39 -13.31
CA GLU A 247 -9.35 -18.06 -13.59
C GLU A 247 -8.43 -16.94 -13.07
N VAL A 248 -7.59 -17.22 -12.08
CA VAL A 248 -6.61 -16.30 -11.46
C VAL A 248 -5.23 -16.49 -12.06
#